data_51a1e5e51475b05810bc188d4d19905e
#
_entry.id   51a1e5e51475b05810bc188d4d19905e
#
_cell.length_a   1.000
_cell.length_b   1.000
_cell.length_c   1.000
_cell.angle_alpha   90.00
_cell.angle_beta   90.00
_cell.angle_gamma   90.00
#
_symmetry.space_group_name_H-M   'P 1'
#
loop_
_entity.id
_entity.type
_entity.pdbx_description
1 polymer ?
#
loop_
_entity_poly.entity_id
_entity_poly.type
_entity_poly.pdbx_seq_one_letter_code
_entity_poly.pdbx_strand_id
1 'polypeptide(L)'
;MRKQGFTIVELLIVIVVIAVLAAISVVAFNGVQQRARFSSYRSDIQTIHKAILLYQSVNGSYPGAVTGGCWTNTPSGTGDFITGLAPTYIAKIPDTLNGASGQNYYAYCYTANGADFKLIRLVPSGQTVPSVESSGGVQMDPARPGRGWGIWTPGAAAL
;
A
#
# COMPACT_ATOMS: atom_id res chain seq x y z
N MET A 1 9.97 -51.90 -36.44
CA MET A 1 9.82 -51.15 -35.20
C MET A 1 8.32 -50.91 -34.97
N ARG A 2 7.73 -51.51 -33.92
CA ARG A 2 6.31 -51.24 -33.54
C ARG A 2 6.25 -49.90 -32.84
N LYS A 3 5.53 -48.93 -33.44
CA LYS A 3 5.19 -47.67 -32.73
C LYS A 3 4.10 -48.02 -31.74
N GLN A 4 4.41 -47.90 -30.45
CA GLN A 4 3.39 -47.98 -29.38
C GLN A 4 2.60 -46.67 -29.42
N GLY A 5 1.30 -46.75 -29.56
CA GLY A 5 0.40 -45.60 -29.47
C GLY A 5 -0.01 -45.35 -28.03
N PHE A 6 -0.25 -44.09 -27.69
CA PHE A 6 -0.79 -43.69 -26.38
C PHE A 6 -2.22 -44.20 -26.21
N THR A 7 -2.54 -44.64 -25.01
CA THR A 7 -3.93 -45.01 -24.65
C THR A 7 -4.71 -43.75 -24.23
N ILE A 8 -6.04 -43.81 -24.46
CA ILE A 8 -6.94 -42.71 -24.04
C ILE A 8 -6.89 -42.53 -22.51
N VAL A 9 -6.70 -43.63 -21.78
CA VAL A 9 -6.62 -43.61 -20.31
C VAL A 9 -5.35 -42.87 -19.81
N GLU A 10 -4.20 -43.10 -20.49
CA GLU A 10 -2.96 -42.38 -20.14
C GLU A 10 -3.11 -40.87 -20.35
N LEU A 11 -3.77 -40.46 -21.45
CA LEU A 11 -4.02 -39.04 -21.69
C LEU A 11 -4.97 -38.44 -20.64
N LEU A 12 -6.01 -39.17 -20.27
CA LEU A 12 -7.02 -38.74 -19.32
C LEU A 12 -6.43 -38.53 -17.92
N ILE A 13 -5.57 -39.43 -17.46
CA ILE A 13 -4.89 -39.30 -16.17
C ILE A 13 -4.01 -38.05 -16.15
N VAL A 14 -3.27 -37.80 -17.22
CA VAL A 14 -2.37 -36.63 -17.30
C VAL A 14 -3.15 -35.31 -17.20
N ILE A 15 -4.27 -35.17 -17.94
CA ILE A 15 -5.07 -33.93 -17.88
C ILE A 15 -5.71 -33.73 -16.50
N VAL A 16 -6.16 -34.80 -15.84
CA VAL A 16 -6.71 -34.71 -14.48
C VAL A 16 -5.66 -34.28 -13.47
N VAL A 17 -4.44 -34.83 -13.53
CA VAL A 17 -3.34 -34.45 -12.64
C VAL A 17 -2.95 -32.99 -12.89
N ILE A 18 -2.83 -32.54 -14.14
CA ILE A 18 -2.54 -31.14 -14.46
C ILE A 18 -3.64 -30.22 -13.93
N ALA A 19 -4.90 -30.59 -14.10
CA ALA A 19 -6.04 -29.80 -13.62
C ALA A 19 -6.00 -29.61 -12.09
N VAL A 20 -5.71 -30.66 -11.33
CA VAL A 20 -5.59 -30.61 -9.87
C VAL A 20 -4.40 -29.73 -9.44
N LEU A 21 -3.23 -29.94 -10.07
CA LEU A 21 -2.04 -29.11 -9.76
C LEU A 21 -2.25 -27.64 -10.11
N ALA A 22 -2.89 -27.34 -11.23
CA ALA A 22 -3.23 -25.97 -11.61
C ALA A 22 -4.18 -25.32 -10.61
N ALA A 23 -5.21 -26.03 -10.15
CA ALA A 23 -6.17 -25.51 -9.16
C ALA A 23 -5.49 -25.11 -7.84
N ILE A 24 -4.59 -25.94 -7.34
CA ILE A 24 -3.83 -25.67 -6.09
C ILE A 24 -2.88 -24.48 -6.31
N SER A 25 -2.22 -24.43 -7.46
CA SER A 25 -1.24 -23.37 -7.79
C SER A 25 -1.90 -21.99 -7.85
N VAL A 26 -3.10 -21.86 -8.42
CA VAL A 26 -3.82 -20.58 -8.51
C VAL A 26 -4.17 -20.03 -7.12
N VAL A 27 -4.63 -20.86 -6.19
CA VAL A 27 -4.98 -20.44 -4.83
C VAL A 27 -3.72 -19.99 -4.07
N ALA A 28 -2.64 -20.74 -4.15
CA ALA A 28 -1.38 -20.40 -3.48
C ALA A 28 -0.77 -19.10 -4.04
N PHE A 29 -0.83 -18.91 -5.37
CA PHE A 29 -0.27 -17.73 -6.04
C PHE A 29 -0.97 -16.43 -5.62
N ASN A 30 -2.29 -16.43 -5.49
CA ASN A 30 -3.06 -15.25 -5.07
C ASN A 30 -2.65 -14.79 -3.66
N GLY A 31 -2.43 -15.70 -2.73
CA GLY A 31 -1.97 -15.37 -1.38
C GLY A 31 -0.58 -14.76 -1.34
N VAL A 32 0.35 -15.28 -2.14
CA VAL A 32 1.72 -14.75 -2.26
C VAL A 32 1.71 -13.35 -2.88
N GLN A 33 0.93 -13.16 -3.94
CA GLN A 33 0.82 -11.86 -4.62
C GLN A 33 0.25 -10.77 -3.71
N GLN A 34 -0.77 -11.08 -2.91
CA GLN A 34 -1.31 -10.14 -1.92
C GLN A 34 -0.27 -9.75 -0.88
N ARG A 35 0.47 -10.71 -0.33
CA ARG A 35 1.54 -10.44 0.66
C ARG A 35 2.67 -9.60 0.07
N ALA A 36 3.06 -9.87 -1.18
CA ALA A 36 4.10 -9.10 -1.87
C ALA A 36 3.68 -7.64 -2.07
N ARG A 37 2.47 -7.39 -2.55
CA ARG A 37 1.91 -6.03 -2.69
C ARG A 37 1.86 -5.31 -1.35
N PHE A 38 1.42 -6.00 -0.32
CA PHE A 38 1.35 -5.44 1.01
C PHE A 38 2.73 -5.06 1.58
N SER A 39 3.73 -5.93 1.40
CA SER A 39 5.11 -5.64 1.78
C SER A 39 5.65 -4.40 1.05
N SER A 40 5.33 -4.23 -0.23
CA SER A 40 5.69 -3.03 -0.99
C SER A 40 5.06 -1.77 -0.39
N TYR A 41 3.76 -1.77 -0.12
CA TYR A 41 3.08 -0.60 0.47
C TYR A 41 3.62 -0.23 1.85
N ARG A 42 3.97 -1.23 2.66
CA ARG A 42 4.61 -1.00 3.95
C ARG A 42 5.98 -0.34 3.78
N SER A 43 6.78 -0.83 2.85
CA SER A 43 8.09 -0.25 2.53
C SER A 43 7.96 1.20 2.08
N ASP A 44 6.97 1.50 1.25
CA ASP A 44 6.68 2.85 0.77
C ASP A 44 6.33 3.79 1.93
N ILE A 45 5.40 3.40 2.80
CA ILE A 45 5.04 4.19 4.00
C ILE A 45 6.25 4.44 4.89
N GLN A 46 7.07 3.42 5.13
CA GLN A 46 8.27 3.57 5.95
C GLN A 46 9.29 4.52 5.30
N THR A 47 9.42 4.48 3.99
CA THR A 47 10.32 5.36 3.23
C THR A 47 9.85 6.81 3.30
N ILE A 48 8.56 7.05 3.07
CA ILE A 48 7.96 8.39 3.18
C ILE A 48 8.07 8.88 4.63
N HIS A 49 7.78 8.04 5.61
CA HIS A 49 7.89 8.39 7.02
C HIS A 49 9.30 8.84 7.42
N LYS A 50 10.34 8.11 6.99
CA LYS A 50 11.73 8.53 7.23
C LYS A 50 12.03 9.90 6.64
N ALA A 51 11.55 10.19 5.44
CA ALA A 51 11.72 11.50 4.79
C ALA A 51 10.97 12.61 5.56
N ILE A 52 9.76 12.33 6.07
CA ILE A 52 9.00 13.26 6.91
C ILE A 52 9.76 13.59 8.20
N LEU A 53 10.33 12.59 8.88
CA LEU A 53 11.14 12.80 10.07
C LEU A 53 12.42 13.59 9.79
N LEU A 54 13.05 13.34 8.64
CA LEU A 54 14.23 14.10 8.22
C LEU A 54 13.86 15.56 7.93
N TYR A 55 12.76 15.82 7.25
CA TYR A 55 12.22 17.17 7.06
C TYR A 55 11.99 17.87 8.39
N GLN A 56 11.30 17.20 9.32
CA GLN A 56 11.00 17.73 10.65
C GLN A 56 12.28 18.06 11.44
N SER A 57 13.30 17.21 11.37
CA SER A 57 14.57 17.45 12.07
C SER A 57 15.32 18.70 11.59
N VAL A 58 15.15 19.06 10.31
CA VAL A 58 15.80 20.23 9.69
C VAL A 58 14.96 21.50 9.85
N ASN A 59 13.63 21.39 9.69
CA ASN A 59 12.74 22.54 9.63
C ASN A 59 12.01 22.82 10.95
N GLY A 60 12.12 21.94 11.94
CA GLY A 60 11.48 22.09 13.25
C GLY A 60 9.97 21.78 13.27
N SER A 61 9.35 21.52 12.14
CA SER A 61 7.93 21.21 11.99
C SER A 61 7.73 20.17 10.89
N TYR A 62 6.60 19.48 10.92
CA TYR A 62 6.23 18.56 9.85
C TYR A 62 5.84 19.30 8.56
N PRO A 63 5.98 18.69 7.37
CA PRO A 63 5.60 19.34 6.11
C PRO A 63 4.15 19.84 6.14
N GLY A 64 3.89 21.01 5.56
CA GLY A 64 2.54 21.57 5.45
C GLY A 64 2.02 22.33 6.65
N ALA A 65 2.86 22.69 7.62
CA ALA A 65 2.52 23.31 8.89
C ALA A 65 1.68 24.61 8.86
N VAL A 66 1.48 25.22 7.68
CA VAL A 66 0.93 26.59 7.61
C VAL A 66 -0.58 26.64 7.73
N THR A 67 -1.31 25.67 7.18
CA THR A 67 -2.77 25.72 7.07
C THR A 67 -3.53 24.57 7.74
N GLY A 68 -2.84 23.47 8.05
CA GLY A 68 -3.48 22.22 8.44
C GLY A 68 -4.32 21.60 7.30
N GLY A 69 -4.51 20.31 7.31
CA GLY A 69 -5.32 19.64 6.31
C GLY A 69 -4.82 18.27 5.92
N CYS A 70 -5.40 17.73 4.86
CA CYS A 70 -5.00 16.44 4.31
C CYS A 70 -4.74 16.56 2.82
N TRP A 71 -3.61 15.99 2.40
CA TRP A 71 -3.24 15.82 0.99
C TRP A 71 -3.33 14.37 0.60
N THR A 72 -3.79 14.10 -0.59
CA THR A 72 -3.92 12.75 -1.11
C THR A 72 -3.10 12.60 -2.37
N ASN A 73 -2.47 11.46 -2.53
CA ASN A 73 -1.93 11.05 -3.81
C ASN A 73 -3.10 10.69 -4.72
N THR A 74 -3.61 11.68 -5.44
CA THR A 74 -4.67 11.47 -6.43
C THR A 74 -4.08 11.05 -7.78
N PRO A 75 -4.88 10.37 -8.62
CA PRO A 75 -4.44 9.81 -9.91
C PRO A 75 -3.83 10.76 -10.91
N SER A 76 -4.10 12.02 -10.78
CA SER A 76 -3.58 13.07 -11.67
C SER A 76 -2.36 13.79 -11.09
N GLY A 77 -1.89 13.40 -9.92
CA GLY A 77 -0.79 14.08 -9.23
C GLY A 77 0.58 13.52 -9.60
N THR A 78 1.49 14.39 -9.80
CA THR A 78 2.93 14.16 -10.04
C THR A 78 3.65 13.68 -8.78
N GLY A 79 3.22 12.68 -8.06
CA GLY A 79 3.99 12.05 -6.97
C GLY A 79 4.40 12.92 -5.77
N ASP A 80 4.22 14.23 -5.82
CA ASP A 80 4.67 15.19 -4.79
C ASP A 80 3.50 15.68 -3.93
N PHE A 81 2.66 14.75 -3.48
CA PHE A 81 1.52 15.11 -2.65
C PHE A 81 1.89 15.64 -1.24
N ILE A 82 3.15 15.51 -0.83
CA ILE A 82 3.69 16.13 0.38
C ILE A 82 4.68 17.21 -0.03
N THR A 83 4.21 18.45 -0.13
CA THR A 83 4.99 19.59 -0.61
C THR A 83 6.27 19.79 0.19
N GLY A 84 7.39 19.92 -0.50
CA GLY A 84 8.70 20.18 0.08
C GLY A 84 9.46 18.94 0.55
N LEU A 85 8.91 17.76 0.36
CA LEU A 85 9.57 16.51 0.72
C LEU A 85 10.54 16.05 -0.37
N ALA A 86 10.08 16.01 -1.61
CA ALA A 86 10.92 15.71 -2.76
C ALA A 86 11.42 17.02 -3.44
N PRO A 87 12.60 17.02 -4.08
CA PRO A 87 13.61 15.94 -4.12
C PRO A 87 14.58 15.96 -2.93
N THR A 88 14.45 16.90 -2.00
CA THR A 88 15.46 17.19 -0.97
C THR A 88 15.63 16.08 0.06
N TYR A 89 14.53 15.54 0.56
CA TYR A 89 14.53 14.54 1.65
C TYR A 89 14.23 13.13 1.13
N ILE A 90 13.68 13.04 -0.05
CA ILE A 90 13.43 11.79 -0.78
C ILE A 90 13.52 12.11 -2.28
N ALA A 91 14.23 11.31 -3.04
CA ALA A 91 14.41 11.57 -4.48
C ALA A 91 13.07 11.65 -5.24
N LYS A 92 12.14 10.75 -4.91
CA LYS A 92 10.76 10.75 -5.39
C LYS A 92 9.87 10.09 -4.35
N ILE A 93 8.71 10.66 -4.07
CA ILE A 93 7.72 10.02 -3.21
C ILE A 93 7.17 8.80 -3.96
N PRO A 94 7.17 7.59 -3.35
CA PRO A 94 6.59 6.41 -3.96
C PRO A 94 5.16 6.68 -4.42
N ASP A 95 4.90 6.42 -5.68
CA ASP A 95 3.60 6.59 -6.28
C ASP A 95 2.81 5.28 -6.15
N THR A 96 1.62 5.34 -5.56
CA THR A 96 0.70 4.22 -5.66
C THR A 96 0.17 4.19 -7.08
N LEU A 97 0.88 3.45 -7.90
CA LEU A 97 0.48 3.19 -9.25
C LEU A 97 -1.00 2.80 -9.31
N ASN A 98 -1.72 3.50 -10.13
CA ASN A 98 -3.09 3.31 -10.55
C ASN A 98 -4.14 4.11 -9.79
N GLY A 99 -3.87 5.35 -9.61
CA GLY A 99 -4.87 6.34 -9.29
C GLY A 99 -6.05 6.45 -10.25
N ALA A 100 -6.49 5.38 -10.86
CA ALA A 100 -7.82 5.33 -11.41
C ALA A 100 -8.83 5.48 -10.26
N SER A 101 -9.88 6.29 -10.47
CA SER A 101 -10.99 6.46 -9.54
C SER A 101 -11.39 5.11 -8.91
N GLY A 102 -11.33 5.01 -7.59
CA GLY A 102 -11.65 3.77 -6.88
C GLY A 102 -10.47 2.90 -6.47
N GLN A 103 -9.22 3.33 -6.64
CA GLN A 103 -8.04 2.55 -6.24
C GLN A 103 -7.42 3.03 -4.91
N ASN A 104 -6.52 2.21 -4.38
CA ASN A 104 -5.79 2.51 -3.15
C ASN A 104 -4.89 3.74 -3.34
N TYR A 105 -4.84 4.63 -2.35
CA TYR A 105 -4.02 5.83 -2.39
C TYR A 105 -3.40 6.13 -1.02
N TYR A 106 -2.34 6.95 -1.03
CA TYR A 106 -1.78 7.51 0.20
C TYR A 106 -2.47 8.83 0.53
N ALA A 107 -2.66 9.08 1.82
CA ALA A 107 -3.05 10.37 2.34
C ALA A 107 -2.06 10.83 3.41
N TYR A 108 -1.74 12.10 3.40
CA TYR A 108 -0.93 12.76 4.40
C TYR A 108 -1.74 13.90 5.02
N CYS A 109 -1.98 13.81 6.29
CA CYS A 109 -2.66 14.84 7.07
C CYS A 109 -1.71 15.45 8.10
N TYR A 110 -1.90 16.72 8.43
CA TYR A 110 -1.04 17.46 9.34
C TYR A 110 -1.85 18.53 10.09
N THR A 111 -1.40 18.85 11.31
CA THR A 111 -2.00 19.92 12.09
C THR A 111 -1.45 21.29 11.65
N ALA A 112 -2.25 22.35 11.83
CA ALA A 112 -1.88 23.70 11.41
C ALA A 112 -0.63 24.25 12.12
N ASN A 113 -0.32 23.75 13.34
CA ASN A 113 0.89 24.11 14.07
C ASN A 113 2.12 23.28 13.66
N GLY A 114 1.97 22.32 12.75
CA GLY A 114 3.04 21.43 12.30
C GLY A 114 3.59 20.48 13.37
N ALA A 115 2.87 20.32 14.49
CA ALA A 115 3.30 19.47 15.59
C ALA A 115 2.98 17.99 15.39
N ASP A 116 1.97 17.72 14.57
CA ASP A 116 1.48 16.35 14.34
C ASP A 116 1.20 16.07 12.87
N PHE A 117 1.39 14.82 12.50
CA PHE A 117 1.10 14.33 11.15
C PHE A 117 0.45 12.94 11.17
N LYS A 118 -0.19 12.59 10.08
CA LYS A 118 -0.76 11.28 9.80
C LYS A 118 -0.49 10.89 8.35
N LEU A 119 0.26 9.82 8.17
CA LEU A 119 0.54 9.22 6.87
C LEU A 119 -0.18 7.87 6.80
N ILE A 120 -1.15 7.74 5.93
CA ILE A 120 -1.99 6.55 5.82
C ILE A 120 -2.11 6.10 4.37
N ARG A 121 -2.30 4.81 4.21
CA ARG A 121 -2.82 4.21 2.99
C ARG A 121 -4.32 3.97 3.16
N LEU A 122 -5.10 4.37 2.16
CA LEU A 122 -6.54 4.22 2.14
C LEU A 122 -6.96 3.27 1.04
N VAL A 123 -7.96 2.45 1.32
CA VAL A 123 -8.72 1.71 0.31
C VAL A 123 -9.99 2.48 -0.03
N PRO A 124 -10.55 2.32 -1.24
CA PRO A 124 -11.77 3.00 -1.67
C PRO A 124 -12.95 2.73 -0.73
N SER A 125 -13.93 3.61 -0.78
CA SER A 125 -15.19 3.42 -0.07
C SER A 125 -15.87 2.11 -0.51
N GLY A 126 -16.35 1.34 0.45
CA GLY A 126 -16.94 0.02 0.22
C GLY A 126 -15.93 -1.14 0.14
N GLN A 127 -14.63 -0.86 0.21
CA GLN A 127 -13.60 -1.87 0.35
C GLN A 127 -13.04 -1.87 1.77
N THR A 128 -12.52 -3.03 2.19
CA THR A 128 -11.84 -3.21 3.48
C THR A 128 -10.38 -3.55 3.27
N VAL A 129 -9.54 -3.08 4.18
CA VAL A 129 -8.13 -3.49 4.23
C VAL A 129 -8.06 -4.97 4.58
N PRO A 130 -7.38 -5.81 3.79
CA PRO A 130 -7.18 -7.21 4.13
C PRO A 130 -6.54 -7.36 5.52
N SER A 131 -6.95 -8.37 6.28
CA SER A 131 -6.41 -8.62 7.64
C SER A 131 -4.89 -8.80 7.68
N VAL A 132 -4.30 -9.26 6.59
CA VAL A 132 -2.84 -9.37 6.41
C VAL A 132 -2.15 -8.00 6.50
N GLU A 133 -2.85 -6.93 6.15
CA GLU A 133 -2.33 -5.57 6.12
C GLU A 133 -2.25 -4.94 7.52
N SER A 134 -3.02 -5.38 8.47
CA SER A 134 -3.04 -4.84 9.83
C SER A 134 -1.92 -5.38 10.74
N SER A 135 -1.05 -6.25 10.25
CA SER A 135 0.06 -6.82 11.02
C SER A 135 1.39 -6.10 10.75
N GLY A 136 2.23 -5.96 11.78
CA GLY A 136 3.65 -5.58 11.63
C GLY A 136 3.98 -4.10 11.79
N GLY A 137 3.46 -3.44 12.79
CA GLY A 137 3.92 -2.11 13.24
C GLY A 137 3.27 -0.91 12.54
N VAL A 138 2.37 -1.14 11.61
CA VAL A 138 1.44 -0.13 11.11
C VAL A 138 0.11 -0.27 11.83
N GLN A 139 -0.49 0.85 12.18
CA GLN A 139 -1.72 0.89 12.93
C GLN A 139 -2.93 1.06 11.99
N MET A 140 -4.06 0.48 12.38
CA MET A 140 -5.33 0.76 11.71
C MET A 140 -5.79 2.17 12.07
N ASP A 141 -6.21 2.93 11.07
CA ASP A 141 -6.68 4.31 11.25
C ASP A 141 -7.99 4.34 12.06
N PRO A 142 -8.00 4.92 13.27
CA PRO A 142 -9.21 4.99 14.09
C PRO A 142 -10.31 5.86 13.48
N ALA A 143 -9.95 6.85 12.66
CA ALA A 143 -10.91 7.70 11.97
C ALA A 143 -11.52 7.01 10.73
N ARG A 144 -10.87 5.95 10.22
CA ARG A 144 -11.33 5.21 9.03
C ARG A 144 -11.19 3.70 9.24
N PRO A 145 -11.91 3.14 10.23
CA PRO A 145 -11.78 1.74 10.62
C PRO A 145 -12.03 0.80 9.44
N GLY A 146 -11.14 -0.16 9.26
CA GLY A 146 -11.19 -1.14 8.17
C GLY A 146 -10.82 -0.61 6.78
N ARG A 147 -10.54 0.70 6.63
CA ARG A 147 -10.22 1.31 5.33
C ARG A 147 -8.85 1.93 5.25
N GLY A 148 -8.28 2.35 6.37
CA GLY A 148 -6.99 3.02 6.44
C GLY A 148 -6.03 2.36 7.39
N TRP A 149 -4.75 2.44 7.07
CA TRP A 149 -3.67 2.02 7.96
C TRP A 149 -2.41 2.82 7.65
N GLY A 150 -1.59 3.04 8.65
CA GLY A 150 -0.39 3.85 8.47
C GLY A 150 0.35 4.17 9.74
N ILE A 151 1.01 5.33 9.73
CA ILE A 151 1.84 5.84 10.82
C ILE A 151 1.42 7.27 11.10
N TRP A 152 1.28 7.62 12.39
CA TRP A 152 0.94 8.97 12.82
C TRP A 152 1.48 9.27 14.22
N THR A 153 1.54 10.53 14.53
CA THR A 153 1.77 11.03 15.90
C THR A 153 0.48 10.99 16.71
N PRO A 154 0.54 10.87 18.04
CA PRO A 154 -0.66 10.77 18.89
C PRO A 154 -1.68 11.89 18.66
N GLY A 155 -1.25 13.14 18.46
CA GLY A 155 -2.15 14.28 18.24
C GLY A 155 -2.88 14.24 16.89
N ALA A 156 -2.41 13.45 15.92
CA ALA A 156 -3.02 13.31 14.62
C ALA A 156 -3.96 12.09 14.49
N ALA A 157 -4.18 11.33 15.54
CA ALA A 157 -4.96 10.10 15.46
C ALA A 157 -6.39 10.30 14.93
N ALA A 158 -7.01 11.45 15.20
CA ALA A 158 -8.37 11.80 14.80
C ALA A 158 -8.48 12.51 13.43
N LEU A 159 -7.35 12.85 12.79
CA LEU A 159 -7.31 13.49 11.46
C LEU A 159 -7.87 12.61 10.35
#